data_8ebd06a49ad7fb11d65c42c95d380e41
#
_entry.id   8ebd06a49ad7fb11d65c42c95d380e41
#
_cell.length_a   1.000
_cell.length_b   1.000
_cell.length_c   1.000
_cell.angle_alpha   90.00
_cell.angle_beta   90.00
_cell.angle_gamma   90.00
#
_symmetry.space_group_name_H-M   'P 1'
#
loop_
_entity.id
_entity.type
_entity.pdbx_description
1 polymer ?
#
loop_
_entity_poly.entity_id
_entity_poly.type
_entity_poly.pdbx_seq_one_letter_code
_entity_poly.pdbx_strand_id
1 'polypeptide(L)' 'SKAFKADRKEGFSEYVTSLRMKRAYELIVEFDTPLKDVGAMVGYFDLAHFYKTFKKHFGKTPGEVRESLKKDNTTTP' A
#
# COMPACT_ATOMS: atom_id res chain seq x y z
N SER A 1 -27.84 -2.33 -0.94
CA SER A 1 -27.42 -2.66 -2.21
C SER A 1 -27.78 -1.69 -3.30
N LYS A 2 -28.87 -0.96 -3.15
CA LYS A 2 -29.14 0.07 -4.12
C LYS A 2 -28.14 1.18 -3.97
N ALA A 3 -27.92 1.58 -2.77
CA ALA A 3 -26.93 2.59 -2.51
C ALA A 3 -25.59 2.11 -3.00
N PHE A 4 -25.40 0.86 -2.83
CA PHE A 4 -24.19 0.23 -3.28
C PHE A 4 -24.03 0.42 -4.78
N LYS A 5 -25.14 0.35 -5.47
CA LYS A 5 -25.11 0.51 -6.89
C LYS A 5 -24.71 1.91 -7.28
N ALA A 6 -25.25 2.87 -6.60
CA ALA A 6 -24.96 4.26 -6.90
C ALA A 6 -23.47 4.55 -6.67
N ASP A 7 -22.95 4.02 -5.60
CA ASP A 7 -21.56 4.27 -5.26
C ASP A 7 -20.63 3.29 -5.91
N ARG A 8 -21.18 2.45 -6.71
CA ARG A 8 -20.44 1.34 -7.24
C ARG A 8 -19.12 1.71 -7.84
N LYS A 9 -19.10 2.75 -8.64
CA LYS A 9 -17.86 3.14 -9.27
C LYS A 9 -16.82 3.51 -8.27
N GLU A 10 -17.18 4.41 -7.38
CA GLU A 10 -16.25 4.84 -6.36
C GLU A 10 -15.95 3.72 -5.40
N GLY A 11 -16.98 2.99 -5.02
CA GLY A 11 -16.79 1.89 -4.11
C GLY A 11 -15.89 0.83 -4.69
N PHE A 12 -16.07 0.56 -5.97
CA PHE A 12 -15.25 -0.44 -6.63
C PHE A 12 -13.80 0.02 -6.70
N SER A 13 -13.61 1.30 -7.02
CA SER A 13 -12.28 1.85 -7.12
C SER A 13 -11.56 1.81 -5.78
N GLU A 14 -12.28 2.15 -4.71
CA GLU A 14 -11.70 2.09 -3.38
C GLU A 14 -11.40 0.67 -2.98
N TYR A 15 -12.26 -0.24 -3.36
CA TYR A 15 -12.05 -1.65 -3.05
C TYR A 15 -10.77 -2.15 -3.71
N VAL A 16 -10.59 -1.83 -4.98
CA VAL A 16 -9.40 -2.24 -5.70
C VAL A 16 -8.17 -1.60 -5.08
N THR A 17 -8.27 -0.32 -4.73
CA THR A 17 -7.16 0.37 -4.10
C THR A 17 -6.79 -0.29 -2.79
N SER A 18 -7.79 -0.68 -2.01
CA SER A 18 -7.53 -1.34 -0.73
C SER A 18 -6.81 -2.65 -0.94
N LEU A 19 -7.21 -3.41 -1.94
CA LEU A 19 -6.54 -4.67 -2.23
C LEU A 19 -5.10 -4.45 -2.64
N ARG A 20 -4.88 -3.45 -3.48
CA ARG A 20 -3.53 -3.13 -3.92
C ARG A 20 -2.66 -2.69 -2.76
N MET A 21 -3.21 -1.87 -1.90
CA MET A 21 -2.46 -1.38 -0.75
C MET A 21 -2.16 -2.50 0.22
N LYS A 22 -3.12 -3.39 0.42
CA LYS A 22 -2.91 -4.52 1.29
C LYS A 22 -1.78 -5.39 0.76
N ARG A 23 -1.80 -5.65 -0.54
CA ARG A 23 -0.76 -6.45 -1.15
C ARG A 23 0.59 -5.75 -1.05
N ALA A 24 0.60 -4.44 -1.29
CA ALA A 24 1.84 -3.68 -1.20
C ALA A 24 2.41 -3.77 0.22
N TYR A 25 1.56 -3.65 1.22
CA TYR A 25 2.00 -3.74 2.59
C TYR A 25 2.63 -5.10 2.86
N GLU A 26 2.01 -6.16 2.39
CA GLU A 26 2.55 -7.49 2.56
C GLU A 26 3.92 -7.63 1.90
N LEU A 27 4.06 -7.08 0.70
CA LEU A 27 5.33 -7.16 0.00
C LEU A 27 6.43 -6.44 0.75
N ILE A 28 6.07 -5.35 1.40
CA ILE A 28 7.03 -4.57 2.15
C ILE A 28 7.41 -5.27 3.46
N VAL A 29 6.42 -5.75 4.17
CA VAL A 29 6.62 -6.30 5.50
C VAL A 29 7.12 -7.73 5.49
N GLU A 30 6.54 -8.55 4.62
CA GLU A 30 6.84 -9.97 4.66
C GLU A 30 7.89 -10.41 3.65
N PHE A 31 7.96 -9.74 2.52
CA PHE A 31 8.85 -10.19 1.46
C PHE A 31 10.04 -9.28 1.21
N ASP A 32 10.08 -8.16 1.92
CA ASP A 32 11.22 -7.25 1.78
C ASP A 32 11.48 -6.86 0.32
N THR A 33 10.43 -6.72 -0.44
CA THR A 33 10.54 -6.36 -1.85
C THR A 33 11.02 -4.92 -1.99
N PRO A 34 11.90 -4.63 -2.95
CA PRO A 34 12.33 -3.25 -3.18
C PRO A 34 11.12 -2.35 -3.40
N LEU A 35 11.11 -1.20 -2.78
CA LEU A 35 9.95 -0.31 -2.83
C LEU A 35 9.56 0.06 -4.25
N LYS A 36 10.55 0.29 -5.10
CA LYS A 36 10.25 0.66 -6.48
C LYS A 36 9.54 -0.48 -7.21
N ASP A 37 9.81 -1.69 -6.81
CA ASP A 37 9.16 -2.85 -7.43
C ASP A 37 7.78 -3.08 -6.88
N VAL A 38 7.57 -2.76 -5.61
CA VAL A 38 6.27 -2.95 -4.98
C VAL A 38 5.18 -2.21 -5.75
N GLY A 39 5.45 -0.95 -6.09
CA GLY A 39 4.47 -0.16 -6.82
C GLY A 39 4.07 -0.83 -8.12
N ALA A 40 5.07 -1.27 -8.88
CA ALA A 40 4.81 -1.91 -10.16
C ALA A 40 4.06 -3.21 -9.98
N MET A 41 4.40 -3.97 -8.96
CA MET A 41 3.78 -5.27 -8.74
C MET A 41 2.31 -5.15 -8.37
N VAL A 42 1.92 -4.05 -7.75
CA VAL A 42 0.52 -3.86 -7.41
C VAL A 42 -0.21 -2.99 -8.42
N GLY A 43 0.42 -2.68 -9.54
CA GLY A 43 -0.27 -2.02 -10.63
C GLY A 43 -0.13 -0.52 -10.74
N TYR A 44 0.89 0.05 -10.12
CA TYR A 44 1.13 1.48 -10.22
C TYR A 44 2.35 1.74 -11.10
N PHE A 45 2.14 2.49 -12.16
CA PHE A 45 3.25 2.83 -13.05
C PHE A 45 4.07 3.97 -12.52
N ASP A 46 3.40 4.88 -11.79
CA ASP A 46 4.06 6.06 -11.27
C ASP A 46 4.35 5.86 -9.80
N LEU A 47 5.61 5.78 -9.47
CA LEU A 47 6.02 5.54 -8.10
C LEU A 47 5.54 6.65 -7.16
N ALA A 48 5.56 7.88 -7.64
CA ALA A 48 5.09 8.99 -6.83
C ALA A 48 3.61 8.83 -6.50
N HIS A 49 2.84 8.38 -7.46
CA HIS A 49 1.41 8.14 -7.25
C HIS A 49 1.19 7.00 -6.25
N PHE A 50 2.01 5.98 -6.37
CA PHE A 50 1.93 4.86 -5.44
C PHE A 50 2.22 5.32 -4.02
N TYR A 51 3.27 6.08 -3.82
CA TYR A 51 3.64 6.57 -2.50
C TYR A 51 2.54 7.44 -1.91
N LYS A 52 1.98 8.30 -2.74
CA LYS A 52 0.93 9.19 -2.29
C LYS A 52 -0.29 8.41 -1.85
N THR A 53 -0.70 7.43 -2.65
CA THR A 53 -1.86 6.63 -2.35
C THR A 53 -1.62 5.79 -1.10
N PHE A 54 -0.43 5.23 -0.98
CA PHE A 54 -0.07 4.41 0.17
C PHE A 54 -0.15 5.23 1.45
N LYS A 55 0.44 6.42 1.42
CA LYS A 55 0.44 7.27 2.59
C LYS A 55 -0.98 7.68 2.97
N LYS A 56 -1.79 7.96 1.96
CA LYS A 56 -3.17 8.32 2.22
C LYS A 56 -3.94 7.18 2.87
N HIS A 57 -3.63 5.97 2.44
CA HIS A 57 -4.33 4.80 2.95
C HIS A 57 -3.88 4.39 4.34
N PHE A 58 -2.59 4.40 4.58
CA PHE A 58 -2.02 3.91 5.84
C PHE A 58 -1.52 5.01 6.77
N GLY A 59 -1.43 6.23 6.31
CA GLY A 59 -0.92 7.31 7.13
C GLY A 59 0.60 7.40 7.13
N LYS A 60 1.27 6.50 6.45
CA LYS A 60 2.72 6.48 6.35
C LYS A 60 3.14 6.13 4.93
N THR A 61 4.34 6.52 4.57
CA THR A 61 4.87 6.14 3.28
C THR A 61 5.42 4.71 3.36
N PRO A 62 5.59 4.05 2.22
CA PRO A 62 6.19 2.73 2.23
C PRO A 62 7.58 2.72 2.85
N GLY A 63 8.34 3.80 2.63
CA GLY A 63 9.65 3.90 3.22
C GLY A 63 9.60 3.98 4.74
N GLU A 64 8.61 4.70 5.26
CA GLU A 64 8.46 4.82 6.69
C GLU A 64 8.09 3.49 7.32
N VAL A 65 7.26 2.72 6.64
CA VAL A 65 6.89 1.40 7.13
C VAL A 65 8.12 0.52 7.21
N ARG A 66 8.94 0.54 6.18
CA ARG A 66 10.14 -0.28 6.14
C ARG A 66 11.14 0.14 7.22
N GLU A 67 11.27 1.45 7.41
CA GLU A 67 12.14 1.97 8.45
C GLU A 67 11.68 1.50 9.82
N SER A 68 10.38 1.50 10.02
CA SER A 68 9.81 1.07 11.28
C SER A 68 10.15 -0.38 11.57
N LEU A 69 10.11 -1.21 10.53
CA LEU A 69 10.46 -2.61 10.69
C LEU A 69 11.92 -2.79 11.05
N LYS A 70 12.76 -2.01 10.43
CA LYS A 70 14.19 -2.10 10.74
C LYS A 70 14.45 -1.72 12.18
N LYS A 71 13.77 -0.68 12.65
CA LYS A 71 13.94 -0.25 14.01
C LYS A 71 13.55 -1.34 14.98
N ASP A 72 12.42 -1.97 14.69
CA ASP A 72 11.96 -3.05 15.55
C ASP A 72 13.00 -4.15 15.61
N ASN A 73 13.55 -4.51 14.48
CA ASN A 73 14.57 -5.54 14.44
C ASN A 73 15.79 -5.16 15.24
N THR A 74 16.14 -3.90 15.17
CA THR A 74 17.32 -3.40 15.83
C THR A 74 17.15 -3.42 17.34
N THR A 75 15.95 -3.14 17.78
CA THR A 75 15.70 -3.06 19.21
C THR A 75 15.54 -4.39 19.85
N THR A 76 15.37 -5.42 19.10
CA THR A 76 15.09 -6.73 19.66
C THR A 76 16.28 -7.50 20.11
N PRO A 77 17.39 -7.31 19.93
CA PRO A 77 18.55 -8.14 20.16
C PRO A 77 18.56 -8.86 21.49
#